data_9daac1dd4a06eb5c77b5a2101767c2cf
#
_entry.id   9daac1dd4a06eb5c77b5a2101767c2cf
#
_cell.length_a   1.000
_cell.length_b   1.000
_cell.length_c   1.000
_cell.angle_alpha   90.00
_cell.angle_beta   90.00
_cell.angle_gamma   90.00
#
_symmetry.space_group_name_H-M   'P 1'
#
loop_
_entity.id
_entity.type
_entity.pdbx_description
1 polymer ?
#
loop_
_entity_poly.entity_id
_entity_poly.type
_entity_poly.pdbx_seq_one_letter_code
_entity_poly.pdbx_strand_id
1 'polypeptide(L)'
;MNDDMARWAERWGVPLVMNPYFPVNTLTLMRGACGLLMRQPNDFRRYVDTMFRAMWVAPRNLNDPGEVAAVLAEAGFDTAAFMALVADPEVKADLIARTEASVARGAFGAPTFFVGPQMFFGQDRLDFVREALVDA
;
A
#
# COMPACT_ATOMS: atom_id res chain seq x y z
N MET A 1 -9.46 -14.64 11.13
CA MET A 1 -8.90 -13.66 10.17
C MET A 1 -8.05 -14.34 9.09
N ASN A 2 -7.04 -15.15 9.45
CA ASN A 2 -6.19 -15.82 8.47
C ASN A 2 -6.93 -16.77 7.53
N ASP A 3 -7.89 -17.55 8.06
CA ASP A 3 -8.70 -18.46 7.27
C ASP A 3 -9.57 -17.72 6.24
N ASP A 4 -10.06 -16.55 6.62
CA ASP A 4 -10.86 -15.71 5.71
C ASP A 4 -10.02 -15.09 4.60
N MET A 5 -8.82 -14.64 4.91
CA MET A 5 -7.87 -14.17 3.89
C MET A 5 -7.54 -15.28 2.89
N ALA A 6 -7.30 -16.51 3.38
CA ALA A 6 -7.05 -17.66 2.51
C ALA A 6 -8.24 -17.97 1.60
N ARG A 7 -9.48 -17.98 2.13
CA ARG A 7 -10.70 -18.18 1.34
C ARG A 7 -10.88 -17.15 0.24
N TRP A 8 -10.63 -15.87 0.55
CA TRP A 8 -10.74 -14.80 -0.44
C TRP A 8 -9.64 -14.88 -1.50
N ALA A 9 -8.40 -15.20 -1.10
CA ALA A 9 -7.29 -15.40 -2.04
C ALA A 9 -7.59 -16.54 -3.02
N GLU A 10 -8.10 -17.68 -2.52
CA GLU A 10 -8.51 -18.81 -3.34
C GLU A 10 -9.65 -18.42 -4.30
N ARG A 11 -10.68 -17.73 -3.78
CA ARG A 11 -11.83 -17.29 -4.59
C ARG A 11 -11.43 -16.38 -5.74
N TRP A 12 -10.47 -15.49 -5.51
CA TRP A 12 -10.00 -14.53 -6.52
C TRP A 12 -8.81 -15.04 -7.35
N GLY A 13 -8.29 -16.22 -7.04
CA GLY A 13 -7.14 -16.79 -7.73
C GLY A 13 -5.87 -15.97 -7.56
N VAL A 14 -5.70 -15.31 -6.41
CA VAL A 14 -4.52 -14.50 -6.11
C VAL A 14 -3.57 -15.25 -5.18
N PRO A 15 -2.23 -15.17 -5.40
CA PRO A 15 -1.27 -15.78 -4.49
C PRO A 15 -1.26 -15.04 -3.15
N LEU A 16 -1.27 -15.81 -2.05
CA LEU A 16 -1.17 -15.28 -0.70
C LEU A 16 -0.30 -16.19 0.16
N VAL A 17 0.77 -15.64 0.70
CA VAL A 17 1.63 -16.28 1.70
C VAL A 17 1.69 -15.38 2.92
N MET A 18 1.34 -15.93 4.10
CA MET A 18 1.43 -15.17 5.34
C MET A 18 2.88 -14.84 5.65
N ASN A 19 3.15 -13.55 5.81
CA ASN A 19 4.50 -13.08 6.10
C ASN A 19 4.88 -13.42 7.55
N PRO A 20 5.95 -14.21 7.79
CA PRO A 20 6.36 -14.60 9.15
C PRO A 20 6.89 -13.43 9.99
N TYR A 21 7.20 -12.30 9.35
CA TYR A 21 7.69 -11.09 10.02
C TYR A 21 6.56 -10.10 10.36
N PHE A 22 5.31 -10.46 10.08
CA PHE A 22 4.15 -9.65 10.45
C PHE A 22 4.03 -9.55 11.99
N PRO A 23 3.74 -8.38 12.58
CA PRO A 23 3.40 -7.11 11.91
C PRO A 23 4.63 -6.34 11.42
N VAL A 24 4.46 -5.61 10.32
CA VAL A 24 5.49 -4.76 9.73
C VAL A 24 5.18 -3.29 10.01
N ASN A 25 6.21 -2.52 10.42
CA ASN A 25 6.09 -1.07 10.50
C ASN A 25 6.17 -0.48 9.09
N THR A 26 5.04 -0.01 8.58
CA THR A 26 4.90 0.45 7.21
C THR A 26 5.16 1.94 7.00
N LEU A 27 5.57 2.68 8.02
CA LEU A 27 5.70 4.14 7.94
C LEU A 27 6.64 4.59 6.81
N THR A 28 7.83 4.00 6.73
CA THR A 28 8.80 4.30 5.66
C THR A 28 8.27 3.88 4.29
N LEU A 29 7.61 2.73 4.20
CA LEU A 29 7.00 2.25 2.96
C LEU A 29 5.89 3.18 2.46
N MET A 30 5.07 3.69 3.38
CA MET A 30 4.01 4.65 3.05
C MET A 30 4.56 6.03 2.65
N ARG A 31 5.66 6.48 3.28
CA ARG A 31 6.38 7.68 2.83
C ARG A 31 6.93 7.48 1.41
N GLY A 32 7.45 6.30 1.11
CA GLY A 32 7.88 5.93 -0.24
C GLY A 32 6.74 6.01 -1.25
N ALA A 33 5.58 5.49 -0.93
CA ALA A 33 4.39 5.57 -1.78
C ALA A 33 3.97 7.02 -2.04
N CYS A 34 3.87 7.85 -0.99
CA CYS A 34 3.55 9.27 -1.13
C CYS A 34 4.59 10.02 -1.95
N GLY A 35 5.87 9.78 -1.66
CA GLY A 35 6.97 10.45 -2.36
C GLY A 35 7.03 10.12 -3.84
N LEU A 36 6.85 8.86 -4.21
CA LEU A 36 6.80 8.46 -5.62
C LEU A 36 5.58 9.07 -6.31
N LEU A 37 4.42 9.06 -5.67
CA LEU A 37 3.22 9.68 -6.24
C LEU A 37 3.40 11.18 -6.48
N MET A 38 4.13 11.88 -5.60
CA MET A 38 4.42 13.30 -5.72
C MET A 38 5.51 13.63 -6.76
N ARG A 39 6.57 12.84 -6.82
CA ARG A 39 7.80 13.17 -7.56
C ARG A 39 8.03 12.32 -8.80
N GLN A 40 7.58 11.05 -8.77
CA GLN A 40 7.83 10.05 -9.83
C GLN A 40 6.58 9.16 -10.01
N PRO A 41 5.42 9.74 -10.42
CA PRO A 41 4.15 9.02 -10.45
C PRO A 41 4.16 7.80 -11.39
N ASN A 42 5.00 7.80 -12.43
CA ASN A 42 5.13 6.65 -13.34
C ASN A 42 5.72 5.40 -12.68
N ASP A 43 6.48 5.56 -11.59
CA ASP A 43 7.07 4.46 -10.82
C ASP A 43 6.18 3.97 -9.68
N PHE A 44 5.13 4.71 -9.35
CA PHE A 44 4.26 4.42 -8.21
C PHE A 44 3.68 3.01 -8.27
N ARG A 45 3.10 2.61 -9.40
CA ARG A 45 2.49 1.29 -9.54
C ARG A 45 3.50 0.16 -9.40
N ARG A 46 4.67 0.29 -10.02
CA ARG A 46 5.76 -0.68 -9.89
C ARG A 46 6.22 -0.81 -8.44
N TYR A 47 6.29 0.28 -7.71
CA TYR A 47 6.63 0.28 -6.28
C TYR A 47 5.56 -0.46 -5.46
N VAL A 48 4.29 -0.16 -5.65
CA VAL A 48 3.19 -0.82 -4.94
C VAL A 48 3.21 -2.32 -5.20
N ASP A 49 3.31 -2.74 -6.44
CA ASP A 49 3.37 -4.15 -6.82
C ASP A 49 4.59 -4.86 -6.19
N THR A 50 5.75 -4.19 -6.15
CA THR A 50 6.97 -4.68 -5.51
C THR A 50 6.78 -4.92 -4.01
N MET A 51 6.21 -3.95 -3.30
CA MET A 51 6.01 -4.04 -1.85
C MET A 51 4.94 -5.07 -1.48
N PHE A 52 3.83 -5.12 -2.21
CA PHE A 52 2.80 -6.16 -2.01
C PHE A 52 3.36 -7.56 -2.26
N ARG A 53 4.17 -7.73 -3.30
CA ARG A 53 4.84 -9.00 -3.57
C ARG A 53 5.79 -9.41 -2.44
N ALA A 54 6.60 -8.49 -1.95
CA ALA A 54 7.54 -8.73 -0.85
C ALA A 54 6.83 -8.95 0.49
N MET A 55 5.60 -8.48 0.63
CA MET A 55 4.80 -8.68 1.84
C MET A 55 4.00 -9.99 1.80
N TRP A 56 3.35 -10.31 0.67
CA TRP A 56 2.29 -11.31 0.63
C TRP A 56 2.48 -12.43 -0.41
N VAL A 57 3.52 -12.41 -1.24
CA VAL A 57 3.76 -13.45 -2.25
C VAL A 57 5.10 -14.14 -2.04
N ALA A 58 6.17 -13.38 -1.91
CA ALA A 58 7.51 -13.84 -1.61
C ALA A 58 8.01 -13.11 -0.36
N PRO A 59 7.56 -13.53 0.83
CA PRO A 59 7.72 -12.76 2.05
C PRO A 59 9.16 -12.39 2.38
N ARG A 60 9.39 -11.11 2.61
CA ARG A 60 10.66 -10.53 3.06
C ARG A 60 10.44 -9.79 4.40
N ASN A 61 11.51 -9.63 5.19
CA ASN A 61 11.43 -8.85 6.42
C ASN A 61 11.46 -7.34 6.14
N LEU A 62 10.31 -6.75 5.86
CA LEU A 62 10.20 -5.33 5.58
C LEU A 62 10.34 -4.42 6.82
N ASN A 63 10.58 -5.01 8.00
CA ASN A 63 11.04 -4.26 9.19
C ASN A 63 12.54 -3.94 9.13
N ASP A 64 13.29 -4.68 8.33
CA ASP A 64 14.73 -4.48 8.17
C ASP A 64 15.00 -3.49 7.00
N PRO A 65 15.61 -2.32 7.27
CA PRO A 65 15.94 -1.36 6.22
C PRO A 65 16.85 -1.93 5.12
N GLY A 66 17.75 -2.85 5.46
CA GLY A 66 18.61 -3.54 4.51
C GLY A 66 17.83 -4.43 3.55
N GLU A 67 16.83 -5.14 4.04
CA GLU A 67 15.92 -5.94 3.23
C GLU A 67 15.05 -5.07 2.31
N VAL A 68 14.53 -3.95 2.82
CA VAL A 68 13.79 -2.99 1.99
C VAL A 68 14.67 -2.45 0.86
N ALA A 69 15.91 -2.08 1.16
CA ALA A 69 16.87 -1.64 0.14
C ALA A 69 17.15 -2.72 -0.91
N ALA A 70 17.32 -3.98 -0.48
CA ALA A 70 17.53 -5.11 -1.38
C ALA A 70 16.33 -5.33 -2.31
N VAL A 71 15.12 -5.33 -1.76
CA VAL A 71 13.87 -5.47 -2.54
C VAL A 71 13.73 -4.37 -3.58
N LEU A 72 14.04 -3.13 -3.21
CA LEU A 72 14.00 -1.98 -4.13
C LEU A 72 15.06 -2.09 -5.23
N ALA A 73 16.28 -2.47 -4.89
CA ALA A 73 17.36 -2.65 -5.87
C ALA A 73 17.03 -3.77 -6.87
N GLU A 74 16.52 -4.90 -6.41
CA GLU A 74 16.06 -6.02 -7.24
C GLU A 74 14.96 -5.60 -8.23
N ALA A 75 14.11 -4.66 -7.81
CA ALA A 75 13.04 -4.09 -8.65
C ALA A 75 13.51 -2.93 -9.55
N GLY A 76 14.80 -2.59 -9.53
CA GLY A 76 15.38 -1.54 -10.37
C GLY A 76 15.18 -0.10 -9.86
N PHE A 77 14.93 0.08 -8.56
CA PHE A 77 14.90 1.40 -7.94
C PHE A 77 16.30 1.85 -7.51
N ASP A 78 16.56 3.14 -7.60
CA ASP A 78 17.71 3.77 -6.96
C ASP A 78 17.45 3.89 -5.46
N THR A 79 18.15 3.10 -4.66
CA THR A 79 17.95 3.06 -3.21
C THR A 79 18.38 4.35 -2.50
N ALA A 80 19.43 5.03 -3.00
CA ALA A 80 19.85 6.30 -2.44
C ALA A 80 18.81 7.40 -2.69
N ALA A 81 18.27 7.46 -3.91
CA ALA A 81 17.18 8.38 -4.25
C ALA A 81 15.92 8.08 -3.42
N PHE A 82 15.59 6.80 -3.21
CA PHE A 82 14.47 6.41 -2.35
C PHE A 82 14.67 6.85 -0.90
N MET A 83 15.86 6.66 -0.35
CA MET A 83 16.17 7.10 1.03
C MET A 83 16.06 8.61 1.20
N ALA A 84 16.50 9.39 0.20
CA ALA A 84 16.32 10.84 0.19
C ALA A 84 14.84 11.22 0.12
N LEU A 85 14.05 10.50 -0.69
CA LEU A 85 12.62 10.72 -0.86
C LEU A 85 11.83 10.53 0.45
N VAL A 86 12.07 9.42 1.17
CA VAL A 86 11.37 9.14 2.44
C VAL A 86 11.83 10.05 3.59
N ALA A 87 12.98 10.68 3.46
CA ALA A 87 13.49 11.68 4.41
C ALA A 87 12.95 13.09 4.14
N ASP A 88 12.44 13.36 2.93
CA ASP A 88 11.93 14.66 2.50
C ASP A 88 10.80 15.15 3.42
N PRO A 89 10.93 16.35 4.04
CA PRO A 89 9.91 16.91 4.91
C PRO A 89 8.55 17.11 4.23
N GLU A 90 8.52 17.45 2.94
CA GLU A 90 7.27 17.60 2.19
C GLU A 90 6.55 16.26 2.01
N VAL A 91 7.29 15.19 1.76
CA VAL A 91 6.73 13.83 1.66
C VAL A 91 6.14 13.37 2.99
N LYS A 92 6.85 13.63 4.09
CA LYS A 92 6.35 13.33 5.44
C LYS A 92 5.06 14.10 5.75
N ALA A 93 5.01 15.37 5.41
CA ALA A 93 3.84 16.23 5.61
C ALA A 93 2.66 15.77 4.72
N ASP A 94 2.91 15.37 3.48
CA ASP A 94 1.89 14.84 2.58
C ASP A 94 1.23 13.57 3.11
N LEU A 95 2.01 12.64 3.66
CA LEU A 95 1.45 11.43 4.28
C LEU A 95 0.53 11.76 5.46
N ILE A 96 0.94 12.70 6.31
CA ILE A 96 0.12 13.17 7.44
C ILE A 96 -1.18 13.77 6.92
N ALA A 97 -1.10 14.69 5.96
CA ALA A 97 -2.27 15.37 5.40
C ALA A 97 -3.26 14.40 4.74
N ARG A 98 -2.78 13.42 3.99
CA ARG A 98 -3.62 12.36 3.39
C ARG A 98 -4.30 11.51 4.45
N THR A 99 -3.59 11.16 5.51
CA THR A 99 -4.14 10.38 6.62
C THR A 99 -5.24 11.17 7.33
N GLU A 100 -4.97 12.42 7.68
CA GLU A 100 -5.96 13.31 8.33
C GLU A 100 -7.20 13.53 7.44
N ALA A 101 -7.01 13.75 6.15
CA ALA A 101 -8.12 13.91 5.20
C ALA A 101 -8.97 12.64 5.11
N SER A 102 -8.35 11.46 5.12
CA SER A 102 -9.06 10.17 5.09
C SER A 102 -9.88 9.97 6.37
N VAL A 103 -9.30 10.28 7.54
CA VAL A 103 -9.98 10.20 8.83
C VAL A 103 -11.15 11.20 8.89
N ALA A 104 -10.94 12.42 8.42
CA ALA A 104 -12.00 13.44 8.37
C ALA A 104 -13.19 13.03 7.48
N ARG A 105 -12.94 12.20 6.45
CA ARG A 105 -13.97 11.62 5.60
C ARG A 105 -14.64 10.38 6.21
N GLY A 106 -14.18 9.91 7.36
CA GLY A 106 -14.76 8.79 8.08
C GLY A 106 -14.02 7.46 7.97
N ALA A 107 -12.87 7.40 7.32
CA ALA A 107 -12.08 6.17 7.24
C ALA A 107 -11.62 5.73 8.64
N PHE A 108 -11.83 4.44 8.96
CA PHE A 108 -11.49 3.84 10.25
C PHE A 108 -10.67 2.55 10.10
N GLY A 109 -10.37 2.14 8.88
CA GLY A 109 -9.61 0.94 8.56
C GLY A 109 -9.28 0.84 7.08
N ALA A 110 -8.65 -0.25 6.69
CA ALA A 110 -8.23 -0.51 5.31
C ALA A 110 -8.67 -1.92 4.87
N PRO A 111 -9.01 -2.08 3.59
CA PRO A 111 -9.10 -1.05 2.56
C PRO A 111 -10.35 -0.18 2.73
N THR A 112 -10.26 1.11 2.42
CA THR A 112 -11.39 2.03 2.33
C THR A 112 -11.40 2.69 0.96
N PHE A 113 -12.58 2.78 0.34
CA PHE A 113 -12.78 3.37 -0.98
C PHE A 113 -13.75 4.53 -0.88
N PHE A 114 -13.46 5.61 -1.59
CA PHE A 114 -14.35 6.75 -1.72
C PHE A 114 -14.72 6.95 -3.19
N VAL A 115 -16.02 6.99 -3.48
CA VAL A 115 -16.56 7.34 -4.79
C VAL A 115 -17.49 8.54 -4.59
N GLY A 116 -17.03 9.73 -4.94
CA GLY A 116 -17.72 10.95 -4.58
C GLY A 116 -17.92 11.04 -3.05
N PRO A 117 -19.15 11.25 -2.57
CA PRO A 117 -19.47 11.29 -1.14
C PRO A 117 -19.61 9.92 -0.48
N GLN A 118 -19.65 8.85 -1.27
CA GLN A 118 -19.88 7.49 -0.76
C GLN A 118 -18.59 6.87 -0.25
N MET A 119 -18.66 6.17 0.90
CA MET A 119 -17.55 5.43 1.47
C MET A 119 -17.89 3.95 1.53
N PHE A 120 -16.92 3.11 1.12
CA PHE A 120 -17.03 1.66 1.18
C PHE A 120 -15.81 1.11 1.94
N PHE A 121 -16.07 0.28 2.95
CA PHE A 121 -15.03 -0.35 3.75
C PHE A 121 -15.00 -1.85 3.52
N GLY A 122 -13.83 -2.37 3.16
CA GLY A 122 -13.56 -3.79 2.99
C GLY A 122 -13.38 -4.22 1.54
N GLN A 123 -12.55 -5.23 1.34
CA GLN A 123 -12.30 -5.84 0.02
C GLN A 123 -13.53 -6.56 -0.54
N ASP A 124 -14.49 -6.93 0.32
CA ASP A 124 -15.74 -7.58 -0.02
C ASP A 124 -16.84 -6.59 -0.49
N ARG A 125 -16.50 -5.31 -0.61
CA ARG A 125 -17.37 -4.23 -1.09
C ARG A 125 -17.03 -3.74 -2.51
N LEU A 126 -16.11 -4.41 -3.20
CA LEU A 126 -15.64 -3.99 -4.53
C LEU A 126 -16.76 -3.98 -5.59
N ASP A 127 -17.77 -4.84 -5.48
CA ASP A 127 -18.90 -4.81 -6.39
C ASP A 127 -19.72 -3.53 -6.24
N PHE A 128 -19.97 -3.07 -5.02
CA PHE A 128 -20.62 -1.80 -4.75
C PHE A 128 -19.77 -0.60 -5.22
N VAL A 129 -18.45 -0.67 -5.07
CA VAL A 129 -17.54 0.35 -5.59
C VAL A 129 -17.67 0.44 -7.11
N ARG A 130 -17.71 -0.71 -7.80
CA ARG A 130 -17.88 -0.77 -9.26
C ARG A 130 -19.22 -0.16 -9.68
N GLU A 131 -20.31 -0.52 -9.03
CA GLU A 131 -21.65 0.04 -9.29
C GLU A 131 -21.64 1.57 -9.13
N ALA A 132 -21.09 2.08 -8.03
CA ALA A 132 -21.00 3.52 -7.78
C ALA A 132 -20.16 4.26 -8.84
N LEU A 133 -19.10 3.63 -9.38
CA LEU A 133 -18.28 4.21 -10.46
C LEU A 133 -19.01 4.26 -11.79
N VAL A 134 -19.90 3.31 -12.07
CA VAL A 134 -20.71 3.28 -13.30
C VAL A 134 -21.82 4.33 -13.25
N ASP A 135 -22.38 4.57 -12.07
CA ASP A 135 -23.49 5.52 -11.85
C ASP A 135 -23.00 6.97 -11.65
N ALA A 136 -21.70 7.15 -11.55
CA ALA A 136 -21.09 8.47 -11.30
C ALA A 136 -20.95 9.33 -12.56
#